data_bce483e67f07ab897334884c38804563
#
_entry.id   bce483e67f07ab897334884c38804563
#
_cell.length_a   1.000
_cell.length_b   1.000
_cell.length_c   1.000
_cell.angle_alpha   90.00
_cell.angle_beta   90.00
_cell.angle_gamma   90.00
#
_symmetry.space_group_name_H-M   'P 1'
#
loop_
_entity.id
_entity.type
_entity.pdbx_description
1 polymer ?
#
loop_
_entity_poly.entity_id
_entity_poly.type
_entity_poly.pdbx_seq_one_letter_code
_entity_poly.pdbx_strand_id
1 'polypeptide(L)'
;MIKITDGKNTTKKYKTELKKLGLTFKPTGQYTGYWYTNDDSRQRELLKFCNKRKLIIEQEDSRFSRSANYREDFFRANKGYKRNGKDYHCAYCGKKLKKQKLEVDHVIAVDAVKKRLLPKLFIILTGIKNVNDPKNLVASCRRCNRKKSNKQGLWVIRGYLGRNIWFWRILRILILAILIFGIVYLYQEGYFTPLILELQKGVS
;
A
#
# COMPACT_ATOMS: atom_id res chain seq x y z
N MET A 1 -13.89 -2.88 13.46
CA MET A 1 -13.82 -2.10 14.72
C MET A 1 -15.00 -1.12 14.75
N ILE A 2 -15.76 -1.11 15.83
CA ILE A 2 -16.85 -0.17 16.06
C ILE A 2 -16.33 0.94 16.97
N LYS A 3 -16.56 2.20 16.60
CA LYS A 3 -16.22 3.39 17.39
C LYS A 3 -17.49 4.11 17.77
N ILE A 4 -17.54 4.60 19.00
CA ILE A 4 -18.63 5.43 19.51
C ILE A 4 -18.02 6.74 20.01
N THR A 5 -18.55 7.83 19.51
CA THR A 5 -18.11 9.20 19.83
C THR A 5 -19.30 10.03 20.30
N ASP A 6 -19.02 11.20 20.82
CA ASP A 6 -20.01 12.18 21.21
C ASP A 6 -20.86 12.57 19.99
N GLY A 7 -22.17 12.68 20.20
CA GLY A 7 -23.13 13.18 19.24
C GLY A 7 -23.84 14.41 19.81
N LYS A 8 -25.19 14.40 19.81
CA LYS A 8 -25.94 15.41 20.56
C LYS A 8 -25.76 15.28 22.08
N ASN A 9 -25.43 14.06 22.55
CA ASN A 9 -25.08 13.77 23.94
C ASN A 9 -23.60 13.34 24.04
N THR A 10 -23.01 13.51 25.22
CA THR A 10 -21.64 13.12 25.49
C THR A 10 -21.53 11.67 25.95
N THR A 11 -20.56 10.93 25.46
CA THR A 11 -20.27 9.53 25.87
C THR A 11 -19.91 9.44 27.35
N LYS A 12 -19.42 10.55 27.95
CA LYS A 12 -19.05 10.63 29.36
C LYS A 12 -20.22 10.24 30.29
N LYS A 13 -21.45 10.63 29.95
CA LYS A 13 -22.67 10.28 30.70
C LYS A 13 -22.94 8.78 30.75
N TYR A 14 -22.48 8.03 29.73
CA TYR A 14 -22.78 6.62 29.55
C TYR A 14 -21.56 5.73 29.75
N LYS A 15 -20.51 6.23 30.41
CA LYS A 15 -19.23 5.53 30.63
C LYS A 15 -19.40 4.12 31.20
N THR A 16 -20.25 4.00 32.24
CA THR A 16 -20.47 2.71 32.93
C THR A 16 -21.20 1.72 32.01
N GLU A 17 -22.19 2.19 31.25
CA GLU A 17 -22.95 1.36 30.32
C GLU A 17 -22.10 0.91 29.15
N LEU A 18 -21.27 1.80 28.58
CA LEU A 18 -20.34 1.48 27.50
C LEU A 18 -19.31 0.45 27.93
N LYS A 19 -18.79 0.53 29.17
CA LYS A 19 -17.92 -0.51 29.73
C LYS A 19 -18.64 -1.85 29.90
N LYS A 20 -19.87 -1.88 30.39
CA LYS A 20 -20.68 -3.10 30.50
C LYS A 20 -20.97 -3.74 29.15
N LEU A 21 -21.05 -2.94 28.09
CA LEU A 21 -21.18 -3.38 26.71
C LEU A 21 -19.84 -3.88 26.08
N GLY A 22 -18.77 -3.93 26.86
CA GLY A 22 -17.46 -4.44 26.41
C GLY A 22 -16.64 -3.45 25.58
N LEU A 23 -16.95 -2.14 25.66
CA LEU A 23 -16.14 -1.14 24.96
C LEU A 23 -14.99 -0.64 25.84
N THR A 24 -13.88 -0.32 25.19
CA THR A 24 -12.68 0.28 25.79
C THR A 24 -12.58 1.74 25.35
N PHE A 25 -12.22 2.62 26.29
CA PHE A 25 -12.00 4.03 25.96
C PHE A 25 -10.57 4.26 25.47
N LYS A 26 -10.41 4.98 24.37
CA LYS A 26 -9.12 5.43 23.83
C LYS A 26 -9.07 6.96 23.80
N PRO A 27 -8.20 7.59 24.59
CA PRO A 27 -7.99 9.03 24.54
C PRO A 27 -7.31 9.43 23.22
N THR A 28 -7.71 10.55 22.64
CA THR A 28 -7.11 11.16 21.44
C THR A 28 -6.51 12.53 21.71
N GLY A 29 -6.72 13.08 22.90
CA GLY A 29 -6.20 14.35 23.42
C GLY A 29 -6.54 14.52 24.88
N GLN A 30 -6.23 15.69 25.45
CA GLN A 30 -6.40 15.95 26.89
C GLN A 30 -7.84 15.78 27.38
N TYR A 31 -8.84 16.11 26.54
CA TYR A 31 -10.27 16.03 26.88
C TYR A 31 -11.11 15.26 25.87
N THR A 32 -10.50 14.66 24.84
CA THR A 32 -11.17 13.99 23.75
C THR A 32 -10.79 12.52 23.67
N GLY A 33 -11.71 11.70 23.17
CA GLY A 33 -11.47 10.28 22.98
C GLY A 33 -12.70 9.60 22.38
N TYR A 34 -12.58 8.30 22.15
CA TYR A 34 -13.68 7.48 21.66
C TYR A 34 -13.71 6.13 22.38
N TRP A 35 -14.90 5.55 22.42
CA TRP A 35 -15.11 4.18 22.88
C TRP A 35 -15.03 3.25 21.68
N TYR A 36 -14.38 2.09 21.84
CA TYR A 36 -14.27 1.14 20.74
C TYR A 36 -14.38 -0.30 21.19
N THR A 37 -14.80 -1.16 20.27
CA THR A 37 -14.72 -2.61 20.38
C THR A 37 -14.35 -3.21 19.04
N ASN A 38 -13.65 -4.35 19.06
CA ASN A 38 -13.37 -5.16 17.87
C ASN A 38 -14.38 -6.29 17.69
N ASP A 39 -15.30 -6.44 18.65
CA ASP A 39 -16.38 -7.43 18.58
C ASP A 39 -17.55 -6.84 17.77
N ASP A 40 -17.74 -7.36 16.55
CA ASP A 40 -18.82 -6.96 15.66
C ASP A 40 -20.13 -7.71 15.94
N SER A 41 -20.13 -8.76 16.80
CA SER A 41 -21.32 -9.57 17.10
C SER A 41 -22.44 -8.74 17.77
N ARG A 42 -22.06 -7.73 18.54
CA ARG A 42 -22.97 -6.84 19.26
C ARG A 42 -23.37 -5.58 18.50
N GLN A 43 -23.08 -5.48 17.21
CA GLN A 43 -23.31 -4.29 16.39
C GLN A 43 -24.75 -3.79 16.47
N ARG A 44 -25.74 -4.69 16.37
CA ARG A 44 -27.16 -4.30 16.43
C ARG A 44 -27.56 -3.70 17.78
N GLU A 45 -27.01 -4.23 18.86
CA GLU A 45 -27.24 -3.74 20.22
C GLU A 45 -26.63 -2.35 20.40
N LEU A 46 -25.39 -2.15 19.94
CA LEU A 46 -24.69 -0.88 19.98
C LEU A 46 -25.37 0.19 19.12
N LEU A 47 -25.90 -0.17 17.95
CA LEU A 47 -26.68 0.75 17.12
C LEU A 47 -27.93 1.23 17.83
N LYS A 48 -28.72 0.31 18.43
CA LYS A 48 -29.92 0.69 19.23
C LYS A 48 -29.56 1.58 20.41
N PHE A 49 -28.47 1.25 21.11
CA PHE A 49 -27.96 2.03 22.22
C PHE A 49 -27.60 3.46 21.81
N CYS A 50 -26.81 3.62 20.75
CA CYS A 50 -26.35 4.92 20.25
C CYS A 50 -27.52 5.77 19.73
N ASN A 51 -28.45 5.20 18.97
CA ASN A 51 -29.62 5.90 18.47
C ASN A 51 -30.49 6.43 19.59
N LYS A 52 -30.81 5.62 20.62
CA LYS A 52 -31.59 6.03 21.80
C LYS A 52 -30.91 7.17 22.55
N ARG A 53 -29.59 7.21 22.59
CA ARG A 53 -28.81 8.20 23.36
C ARG A 53 -28.24 9.33 22.51
N LYS A 54 -28.55 9.37 21.21
CA LYS A 54 -28.06 10.37 20.25
C LYS A 54 -26.54 10.50 20.24
N LEU A 55 -25.85 9.33 20.33
CA LEU A 55 -24.41 9.19 20.15
C LEU A 55 -24.10 8.86 18.69
N ILE A 56 -22.87 9.17 18.26
CA ILE A 56 -22.38 8.81 16.91
C ILE A 56 -21.73 7.44 17.00
N ILE A 57 -22.15 6.53 16.12
CA ILE A 57 -21.52 5.23 15.94
C ILE A 57 -20.89 5.16 14.54
N GLU A 58 -19.60 4.86 14.49
CA GLU A 58 -18.85 4.65 13.27
C GLU A 58 -18.36 3.21 13.24
N GLN A 59 -18.69 2.51 12.18
CA GLN A 59 -18.14 1.18 11.94
C GLN A 59 -17.01 1.28 10.93
N GLU A 60 -15.79 1.01 11.40
CA GLU A 60 -14.66 0.84 10.52
C GLU A 60 -14.72 -0.58 9.94
N ASP A 61 -14.95 -0.69 8.64
CA ASP A 61 -14.92 -1.98 7.96
C ASP A 61 -13.50 -2.56 8.05
N SER A 62 -13.35 -3.63 8.81
CA SER A 62 -12.07 -4.30 9.03
C SER A 62 -11.39 -4.74 7.73
N ARG A 63 -12.18 -4.95 6.66
CA ARG A 63 -11.64 -5.27 5.33
C ARG A 63 -10.77 -4.15 4.77
N PHE A 64 -11.01 -2.91 5.18
CA PHE A 64 -10.30 -1.72 4.70
C PHE A 64 -9.38 -1.10 5.76
N SER A 65 -9.13 -1.80 6.87
CA SER A 65 -8.21 -1.37 7.92
C SER A 65 -6.89 -2.15 7.86
N ARG A 66 -5.78 -1.47 8.18
CA ARG A 66 -4.48 -2.12 8.24
C ARG A 66 -4.45 -3.09 9.42
N SER A 67 -4.14 -4.35 9.16
CA SER A 67 -3.86 -5.35 10.19
C SER A 67 -2.49 -5.10 10.84
N ALA A 68 -2.34 -5.41 12.12
CA ALA A 68 -1.04 -5.38 12.79
C ALA A 68 -0.06 -6.40 12.19
N ASN A 69 -0.58 -7.54 11.73
CA ASN A 69 0.21 -8.69 11.28
C ASN A 69 0.39 -8.77 9.76
N TYR A 70 0.01 -7.71 8.99
CA TYR A 70 0.08 -7.75 7.51
C TYR A 70 1.49 -8.07 6.98
N ARG A 71 2.53 -7.70 7.74
CA ARG A 71 3.93 -7.96 7.38
C ARG A 71 4.28 -9.45 7.50
N GLU A 72 3.87 -10.10 8.57
CA GLU A 72 4.02 -11.53 8.79
C GLU A 72 3.26 -12.33 7.74
N ASP A 73 2.02 -11.92 7.45
CA ASP A 73 1.17 -12.55 6.43
C ASP A 73 1.81 -12.45 5.04
N PHE A 74 2.41 -11.29 4.71
CA PHE A 74 3.20 -11.14 3.50
C PHE A 74 4.34 -12.17 3.43
N PHE A 75 5.17 -12.30 4.46
CA PHE A 75 6.30 -13.24 4.45
C PHE A 75 5.87 -14.69 4.48
N ARG A 76 4.73 -15.02 5.05
CA ARG A 76 4.14 -16.37 5.01
C ARG A 76 3.73 -16.74 3.59
N ALA A 77 3.15 -15.81 2.85
CA ALA A 77 2.68 -16.01 1.48
C ALA A 77 3.81 -15.87 0.42
N ASN A 78 4.88 -15.12 0.71
CA ASN A 78 5.92 -14.77 -0.26
C ASN A 78 7.31 -15.15 0.25
N LYS A 79 7.85 -16.25 -0.24
CA LYS A 79 9.15 -16.79 0.17
C LYS A 79 10.36 -16.17 -0.54
N GLY A 80 10.18 -15.01 -1.22
CA GLY A 80 11.23 -14.42 -2.05
C GLY A 80 11.43 -15.14 -3.39
N TYR A 81 12.34 -14.63 -4.23
CA TYR A 81 12.56 -15.15 -5.59
C TYR A 81 13.75 -16.11 -5.72
N LYS A 82 14.56 -16.26 -4.69
CA LYS A 82 15.64 -17.23 -4.64
C LYS A 82 15.30 -18.43 -3.75
N ARG A 83 15.93 -19.58 -4.05
CA ARG A 83 15.77 -20.83 -3.30
C ARG A 83 15.98 -20.69 -1.78
N ASN A 84 16.82 -19.74 -1.35
CA ASN A 84 17.09 -19.48 0.07
C ASN A 84 16.01 -18.65 0.77
N GLY A 85 14.97 -18.17 0.06
CA GLY A 85 13.88 -17.36 0.61
C GLY A 85 14.31 -16.02 1.22
N LYS A 86 15.56 -15.57 1.01
CA LYS A 86 16.13 -14.38 1.65
C LYS A 86 16.18 -13.15 0.75
N ASP A 87 16.10 -13.35 -0.57
CA ASP A 87 16.18 -12.27 -1.55
C ASP A 87 14.80 -11.91 -2.10
N TYR A 88 14.54 -10.63 -2.10
CA TYR A 88 13.33 -10.00 -2.63
C TYR A 88 13.73 -8.93 -3.64
N HIS A 89 12.78 -8.37 -4.36
CA HIS A 89 12.99 -7.20 -5.19
C HIS A 89 11.87 -6.19 -4.94
N CYS A 90 12.18 -4.92 -5.14
CA CYS A 90 11.19 -3.86 -5.04
C CYS A 90 10.21 -3.96 -6.22
N ALA A 91 8.91 -4.11 -5.94
CA ALA A 91 7.88 -4.15 -6.97
C ALA A 91 7.80 -2.86 -7.81
N TYR A 92 8.30 -1.74 -7.29
CA TYR A 92 8.21 -0.43 -7.97
C TYR A 92 9.44 -0.04 -8.79
N CYS A 93 10.62 -0.65 -8.56
CA CYS A 93 11.84 -0.29 -9.29
C CYS A 93 12.76 -1.48 -9.63
N GLY A 94 12.39 -2.70 -9.25
CA GLY A 94 13.18 -3.91 -9.50
C GLY A 94 14.49 -4.00 -8.72
N LYS A 95 14.78 -3.07 -7.77
CA LYS A 95 15.98 -3.14 -6.94
C LYS A 95 15.95 -4.37 -6.05
N LYS A 96 17.07 -5.11 -6.00
CA LYS A 96 17.26 -6.25 -5.11
C LYS A 96 17.23 -5.81 -3.65
N LEU A 97 16.53 -6.57 -2.80
CA LEU A 97 16.32 -6.26 -1.38
C LEU A 97 16.55 -7.51 -0.55
N LYS A 98 17.23 -7.34 0.60
CA LYS A 98 17.29 -8.36 1.65
C LYS A 98 16.05 -8.25 2.54
N LYS A 99 15.59 -9.35 3.15
CA LYS A 99 14.40 -9.41 4.01
C LYS A 99 14.40 -8.34 5.11
N GLN A 100 15.56 -8.05 5.71
CA GLN A 100 15.70 -7.06 6.79
C GLN A 100 15.53 -5.61 6.32
N LYS A 101 15.83 -5.32 5.05
CA LYS A 101 15.86 -3.96 4.47
C LYS A 101 14.63 -3.65 3.60
N LEU A 102 13.67 -4.58 3.48
CA LEU A 102 12.46 -4.33 2.72
C LEU A 102 11.34 -3.79 3.60
N GLU A 103 10.50 -2.99 3.01
CA GLU A 103 9.21 -2.57 3.54
C GLU A 103 8.11 -3.32 2.80
N VAL A 104 7.07 -3.75 3.52
CA VAL A 104 5.87 -4.34 2.91
C VAL A 104 4.88 -3.21 2.67
N ASP A 105 4.49 -3.04 1.42
CA ASP A 105 3.56 -1.99 1.02
C ASP A 105 2.26 -2.57 0.45
N HIS A 106 1.17 -1.84 0.66
CA HIS A 106 -0.12 -2.13 0.06
C HIS A 106 -0.17 -1.52 -1.35
N VAL A 107 -0.29 -2.34 -2.39
CA VAL A 107 -0.37 -1.85 -3.79
C VAL A 107 -1.51 -0.85 -3.91
N ILE A 108 -2.69 -1.21 -3.43
CA ILE A 108 -3.81 -0.28 -3.23
C ILE A 108 -3.70 0.23 -1.79
N ALA A 109 -3.39 1.50 -1.63
CA ALA A 109 -3.16 2.10 -0.32
C ALA A 109 -4.41 2.07 0.56
N VAL A 110 -4.22 1.74 1.84
CA VAL A 110 -5.31 1.68 2.84
C VAL A 110 -6.10 2.98 2.90
N ASP A 111 -5.42 4.13 2.93
CA ASP A 111 -6.08 5.44 2.98
C ASP A 111 -6.88 5.75 1.70
N ALA A 112 -6.40 5.27 0.54
CA ALA A 112 -7.12 5.46 -0.71
C ALA A 112 -8.44 4.68 -0.73
N VAL A 113 -8.43 3.46 -0.20
CA VAL A 113 -9.64 2.62 -0.10
C VAL A 113 -10.65 3.22 0.88
N LYS A 114 -10.19 3.78 2.00
CA LYS A 114 -11.08 4.43 2.98
C LYS A 114 -11.74 5.69 2.43
N LYS A 115 -11.03 6.47 1.62
CA LYS A 115 -11.46 7.81 1.19
C LYS A 115 -12.08 7.86 -0.21
N ARG A 116 -11.83 6.86 -1.07
CA ARG A 116 -12.19 6.90 -2.50
C ARG A 116 -12.95 5.65 -2.91
N LEU A 117 -14.01 5.85 -3.70
CA LEU A 117 -14.87 4.76 -4.18
C LEU A 117 -14.14 3.82 -5.16
N LEU A 118 -13.41 4.37 -6.13
CA LEU A 118 -12.73 3.57 -7.17
C LEU A 118 -11.74 2.54 -6.62
N PRO A 119 -10.78 2.86 -5.72
CA PRO A 119 -9.93 1.87 -5.09
C PRO A 119 -10.70 0.81 -4.31
N LYS A 120 -11.80 1.20 -3.66
CA LYS A 120 -12.68 0.28 -2.92
C LYS A 120 -13.36 -0.71 -3.85
N LEU A 121 -13.95 -0.23 -4.95
CA LEU A 121 -14.55 -1.07 -5.98
C LEU A 121 -13.53 -2.00 -6.63
N PHE A 122 -12.31 -1.52 -6.90
CA PHE A 122 -11.26 -2.34 -7.47
C PHE A 122 -10.89 -3.53 -6.56
N ILE A 123 -10.78 -3.34 -5.25
CA ILE A 123 -10.56 -4.42 -4.28
C ILE A 123 -11.69 -5.45 -4.36
N ILE A 124 -12.94 -5.00 -4.38
CA ILE A 124 -14.12 -5.87 -4.43
C ILE A 124 -14.13 -6.68 -5.74
N LEU A 125 -13.93 -6.03 -6.88
CA LEU A 125 -13.99 -6.64 -8.21
C LEU A 125 -12.82 -7.61 -8.48
N THR A 126 -11.65 -7.38 -7.90
CA THR A 126 -10.46 -8.25 -8.08
C THR A 126 -10.48 -9.48 -7.16
N GLY A 127 -11.51 -9.68 -6.35
CA GLY A 127 -11.61 -10.80 -5.42
C GLY A 127 -10.59 -10.75 -4.28
N ILE A 128 -10.05 -9.57 -3.99
CA ILE A 128 -9.19 -9.32 -2.84
C ILE A 128 -10.09 -9.26 -1.60
N LYS A 129 -9.90 -10.19 -0.66
CA LYS A 129 -10.78 -10.34 0.51
C LYS A 129 -10.79 -9.11 1.42
N ASN A 130 -9.61 -8.52 1.63
CA ASN A 130 -9.41 -7.31 2.43
C ASN A 130 -8.13 -6.60 1.98
N VAL A 131 -7.92 -5.38 2.44
CA VAL A 131 -6.76 -4.58 2.07
C VAL A 131 -5.41 -5.23 2.43
N ASN A 132 -5.39 -6.11 3.43
CA ASN A 132 -4.19 -6.83 3.90
C ASN A 132 -3.98 -8.18 3.20
N ASP A 133 -4.84 -8.52 2.22
CA ASP A 133 -4.68 -9.75 1.42
C ASP A 133 -3.26 -9.77 0.80
N PRO A 134 -2.52 -10.90 0.87
CA PRO A 134 -1.22 -11.04 0.23
C PRO A 134 -1.19 -10.64 -1.25
N LYS A 135 -2.32 -10.76 -1.95
CA LYS A 135 -2.47 -10.27 -3.32
C LYS A 135 -2.36 -8.74 -3.44
N ASN A 136 -2.63 -8.01 -2.38
CA ASN A 136 -2.47 -6.55 -2.32
C ASN A 136 -1.14 -6.11 -1.71
N LEU A 137 -0.32 -7.04 -1.23
CA LEU A 137 0.94 -6.73 -0.55
C LEU A 137 2.15 -6.99 -1.47
N VAL A 138 3.14 -6.10 -1.43
CA VAL A 138 4.37 -6.22 -2.21
C VAL A 138 5.60 -5.81 -1.41
N ALA A 139 6.76 -6.38 -1.77
CA ALA A 139 8.03 -5.90 -1.27
C ALA A 139 8.38 -4.55 -1.93
N SER A 140 8.77 -3.57 -1.14
CA SER A 140 9.19 -2.26 -1.63
C SER A 140 10.47 -1.79 -0.94
N CYS A 141 11.28 -0.98 -1.63
CA CYS A 141 12.35 -0.25 -0.98
C CYS A 141 11.80 1.03 -0.33
N ARG A 142 12.44 1.49 0.74
CA ARG A 142 12.03 2.69 1.49
C ARG A 142 11.81 3.91 0.60
N ARG A 143 12.68 4.14 -0.40
CA ARG A 143 12.53 5.25 -1.35
C ARG A 143 11.24 5.18 -2.16
N CYS A 144 10.94 4.00 -2.73
CA CYS A 144 9.73 3.82 -3.52
C CYS A 144 8.47 3.86 -2.66
N ASN A 145 8.49 3.25 -1.47
CA ASN A 145 7.38 3.28 -0.54
C ASN A 145 7.03 4.72 -0.14
N ARG A 146 8.02 5.53 0.24
CA ARG A 146 7.81 6.95 0.53
C ARG A 146 7.26 7.76 -0.66
N LYS A 147 7.84 7.56 -1.87
CA LYS A 147 7.37 8.25 -3.08
C LYS A 147 5.95 7.87 -3.47
N LYS A 148 5.59 6.61 -3.32
CA LYS A 148 4.25 6.11 -3.57
C LYS A 148 3.26 6.65 -2.55
N SER A 149 3.54 6.50 -1.25
CA SER A 149 2.63 6.90 -0.18
C SER A 149 1.20 6.37 -0.44
N ASN A 150 0.21 7.26 -0.53
CA ASN A 150 -1.19 6.94 -0.84
C ASN A 150 -1.56 7.10 -2.34
N LYS A 151 -0.56 7.32 -3.22
CA LYS A 151 -0.77 7.50 -4.65
C LYS A 151 -1.28 6.21 -5.29
N GLN A 152 -2.13 6.36 -6.31
CA GLN A 152 -2.73 5.31 -7.11
C GLN A 152 -2.24 5.40 -8.57
N GLY A 153 -3.03 4.93 -9.52
CA GLY A 153 -2.71 5.01 -10.96
C GLY A 153 -1.50 4.17 -11.32
N LEU A 154 -0.50 4.76 -11.95
CA LEU A 154 0.71 4.06 -12.41
C LEU A 154 1.45 3.31 -11.29
N TRP A 155 1.35 3.74 -10.04
CA TRP A 155 1.93 3.02 -8.91
C TRP A 155 1.26 1.68 -8.66
N VAL A 156 -0.06 1.60 -8.85
CA VAL A 156 -0.82 0.35 -8.74
C VAL A 156 -0.40 -0.61 -9.86
N ILE A 157 -0.35 -0.13 -11.11
CA ILE A 157 0.09 -0.94 -12.27
C ILE A 157 1.51 -1.47 -12.03
N ARG A 158 2.45 -0.60 -11.66
CA ARG A 158 3.84 -0.99 -11.35
C ARG A 158 3.92 -1.97 -10.19
N GLY A 159 3.10 -1.81 -9.15
CA GLY A 159 3.04 -2.71 -8.01
C GLY A 159 2.61 -4.12 -8.41
N TYR A 160 1.58 -4.25 -9.25
CA TYR A 160 1.10 -5.55 -9.71
C TYR A 160 2.03 -6.20 -10.72
N LEU A 161 2.46 -5.50 -11.76
CA LEU A 161 3.37 -6.03 -12.80
C LEU A 161 4.77 -6.31 -12.22
N GLY A 162 5.28 -5.35 -11.47
CA GLY A 162 6.63 -5.44 -10.91
C GLY A 162 6.79 -6.40 -9.73
N ARG A 163 5.69 -7.04 -9.28
CA ARG A 163 5.75 -8.18 -8.35
C ARG A 163 6.55 -9.33 -8.95
N ASN A 164 6.48 -9.52 -10.27
CA ASN A 164 7.25 -10.52 -10.98
C ASN A 164 8.62 -9.94 -11.36
N ILE A 165 9.71 -10.61 -10.99
CA ILE A 165 11.08 -10.18 -11.31
C ILE A 165 11.34 -10.15 -12.82
N TRP A 166 10.68 -10.99 -13.60
CA TRP A 166 10.79 -11.03 -15.04
C TRP A 166 10.31 -9.75 -15.71
N PHE A 167 9.29 -9.07 -15.17
CA PHE A 167 8.86 -7.76 -15.65
C PHE A 167 10.04 -6.77 -15.69
N TRP A 168 10.83 -6.70 -14.62
CA TRP A 168 11.97 -5.79 -14.56
C TRP A 168 13.12 -6.21 -15.44
N ARG A 169 13.31 -7.53 -15.64
CA ARG A 169 14.34 -8.05 -16.57
C ARG A 169 13.99 -7.69 -18.01
N ILE A 170 12.79 -8.01 -18.45
CA ILE A 170 12.30 -7.71 -19.80
C ILE A 170 12.33 -6.19 -20.04
N LEU A 171 11.83 -5.39 -19.11
CA LEU A 171 11.83 -3.92 -19.24
C LEU A 171 13.26 -3.37 -19.44
N ARG A 172 14.25 -3.88 -18.71
CA ARG A 172 15.65 -3.47 -18.88
C ARG A 172 16.21 -3.86 -20.25
N ILE A 173 15.92 -5.06 -20.72
CA ILE A 173 16.32 -5.52 -22.05
C ILE A 173 15.71 -4.62 -23.12
N LEU A 174 14.43 -4.31 -23.04
CA LEU A 174 13.74 -3.41 -23.98
C LEU A 174 14.36 -2.01 -23.98
N ILE A 175 14.63 -1.44 -22.80
CA ILE A 175 15.27 -0.13 -22.70
C ILE A 175 16.66 -0.15 -23.35
N LEU A 176 17.47 -1.19 -23.09
CA LEU A 176 18.80 -1.33 -23.70
C LEU A 176 18.70 -1.47 -25.24
N ALA A 177 17.75 -2.27 -25.74
CA ALA A 177 17.53 -2.42 -27.18
C ALA A 177 17.15 -1.09 -27.84
N ILE A 178 16.25 -0.30 -27.22
CA ILE A 178 15.86 1.03 -27.72
C ILE A 178 17.06 1.98 -27.72
N LEU A 179 17.88 1.97 -26.66
CA LEU A 179 19.07 2.82 -26.60
C LEU A 179 20.10 2.44 -27.67
N ILE A 180 20.37 1.15 -27.87
CA ILE A 180 21.28 0.67 -28.91
C ILE A 180 20.74 1.07 -30.29
N PHE A 181 19.47 0.82 -30.56
CA PHE A 181 18.83 1.22 -31.82
C PHE A 181 18.93 2.73 -32.07
N GLY A 182 18.67 3.54 -31.04
CA GLY A 182 18.80 4.99 -31.13
C GLY A 182 20.24 5.45 -31.44
N ILE A 183 21.25 4.83 -30.81
CA ILE A 183 22.66 5.13 -31.08
C ILE A 183 23.02 4.76 -32.52
N VAL A 184 22.63 3.56 -32.97
CA VAL A 184 22.89 3.11 -34.36
C VAL A 184 22.22 4.03 -35.36
N TYR A 185 20.96 4.42 -35.12
CA TYR A 185 20.26 5.35 -35.98
C TYR A 185 20.97 6.71 -36.09
N LEU A 186 21.37 7.31 -34.95
CA LEU A 186 22.10 8.57 -34.92
C LEU A 186 23.48 8.46 -35.61
N TYR A 187 24.13 7.30 -35.51
CA TYR A 187 25.37 7.03 -36.21
C TYR A 187 25.18 6.99 -37.75
N GLN A 188 24.14 6.28 -38.20
CA GLN A 188 23.81 6.19 -39.65
C GLN A 188 23.42 7.55 -40.24
N GLU A 189 22.72 8.41 -39.50
CA GLU A 189 22.36 9.76 -39.90
C GLU A 189 23.54 10.75 -39.84
N GLY A 190 24.77 10.30 -39.47
CA GLY A 190 25.98 11.11 -39.47
C GLY A 190 26.09 12.12 -38.31
N TYR A 191 25.21 12.07 -37.31
CA TYR A 191 25.27 13.00 -36.18
C TYR A 191 26.60 12.93 -35.37
N PHE A 192 27.32 11.83 -35.46
CA PHE A 192 28.60 11.65 -34.78
C PHE A 192 29.81 12.02 -35.67
N THR A 193 29.62 12.25 -36.97
CA THR A 193 30.72 12.56 -37.92
C THR A 193 31.56 13.77 -37.50
N PRO A 194 30.97 14.91 -37.09
CA PRO A 194 31.78 16.08 -36.66
C PRO A 194 32.63 15.77 -35.46
N LEU A 195 32.10 15.02 -34.46
CA LEU A 195 32.82 14.66 -33.23
C LEU A 195 33.99 13.72 -33.54
N ILE A 196 33.80 12.75 -34.45
CA ILE A 196 34.84 11.80 -34.84
C ILE A 196 35.99 12.53 -35.55
N LEU A 197 35.67 13.49 -36.44
CA LEU A 197 36.66 14.33 -37.15
C LEU A 197 37.47 15.22 -36.19
N GLU A 198 36.84 15.78 -35.17
CA GLU A 198 37.54 16.57 -34.14
C GLU A 198 38.49 15.70 -33.31
N LEU A 199 38.08 14.52 -32.90
CA LEU A 199 38.92 13.56 -32.15
C LEU A 199 40.15 13.11 -32.96
N GLN A 200 39.98 12.94 -34.26
CA GLN A 200 41.11 12.58 -35.17
C GLN A 200 42.13 13.71 -35.34
N LYS A 201 41.70 14.98 -35.36
CA LYS A 201 42.57 16.15 -35.42
C LYS A 201 43.36 16.40 -34.13
N GLY A 202 42.87 15.96 -32.98
CA GLY A 202 43.55 16.14 -31.71
C GLY A 202 44.62 15.08 -31.39
N VAL A 203 44.79 14.04 -32.24
CA VAL A 203 45.72 12.94 -32.05
C VAL A 203 46.92 13.05 -33.05
N SER A 204 46.84 13.98 -33.97
CA SER A 204 47.95 14.31 -34.89
C SER A 204 48.72 15.53 -34.35
#